data_a72a9aeb692609a21ee27d32a2ed26e1
#
_entry.id   a72a9aeb692609a21ee27d32a2ed26e1
#
_cell.length_a   1.000
_cell.length_b   1.000
_cell.length_c   1.000
_cell.angle_alpha   90.00
_cell.angle_beta   90.00
_cell.angle_gamma   90.00
#
_symmetry.space_group_name_H-M   'P 1'
#
loop_
_entity.id
_entity.type
_entity.pdbx_description
1 polymer ?
#
loop_
_entity_poly.entity_id
_entity_poly.type
_entity_poly.pdbx_seq_one_letter_code
_entity_poly.pdbx_strand_id
1 'polypeptide(L)'
;MSEEKTKVTHSSKPVRYLGYDFKVIHSKNMKRCKNGDMKRVWYGKVFLYMPKEKWIKKAMERGAIQVKRNNDTGKEMWRPMPRKDLMNRNDAEIVSTFNSEIRGLYNYYRIAENVGALHKYYYMVRYSMLKTLAGKHRSNVSVIKKRYMVNGVLRIPYETTKGRKYCEFYHDGFKKHSDGYDNVADEIGRAHV
;
A
#
# COMPACT_ATOMS: atom_id res chain seq x y z
N MET A 1 29.58 3.71 19.35
CA MET A 1 28.59 3.94 18.29
C MET A 1 29.30 3.82 16.95
N SER A 2 28.79 3.05 16.02
CA SER A 2 29.41 2.92 14.68
C SER A 2 29.12 4.20 13.90
N GLU A 3 30.14 4.94 13.50
CA GLU A 3 30.05 6.19 12.73
C GLU A 3 29.28 6.03 11.39
N GLU A 4 29.31 4.85 10.81
CA GLU A 4 28.57 4.52 9.57
C GLU A 4 27.02 4.52 9.73
N LYS A 5 26.50 4.41 10.96
CA LYS A 5 25.07 4.35 11.24
C LYS A 5 24.49 5.69 11.71
N THR A 6 25.34 6.66 12.03
CA THR A 6 24.91 7.97 12.54
C THR A 6 25.09 9.02 11.44
N LYS A 7 23.97 9.55 10.93
CA LYS A 7 23.96 10.59 9.91
C LYS A 7 23.17 11.80 10.38
N VAL A 8 23.86 12.94 10.52
CA VAL A 8 23.20 14.23 10.73
C VAL A 8 22.71 14.76 9.39
N THR A 9 21.43 15.06 9.31
CA THR A 9 20.79 15.52 8.06
C THR A 9 19.95 16.76 8.38
N HIS A 10 20.02 17.78 7.52
CA HIS A 10 19.17 18.97 7.63
C HIS A 10 17.70 18.58 7.57
N SER A 11 16.85 19.14 8.44
CA SER A 11 15.44 18.79 8.63
C SER A 11 14.57 18.92 7.38
N SER A 12 15.00 19.71 6.38
CA SER A 12 14.30 19.81 5.07
C SER A 12 14.52 18.62 4.14
N LYS A 13 15.55 17.79 4.41
CA LYS A 13 15.83 16.59 3.63
C LYS A 13 15.13 15.39 4.27
N PRO A 14 14.57 14.46 3.45
CA PRO A 14 13.93 13.26 4.00
C PRO A 14 14.98 12.35 4.65
N VAL A 15 14.64 11.84 5.82
CA VAL A 15 15.42 10.84 6.55
C VAL A 15 14.64 9.54 6.57
N ARG A 16 15.29 8.43 6.22
CA ARG A 16 14.65 7.11 6.22
C ARG A 16 14.84 6.42 7.57
N TYR A 17 13.70 6.07 8.19
CA TYR A 17 13.67 5.31 9.42
C TYR A 17 12.46 4.38 9.45
N LEU A 18 12.62 3.15 9.95
CA LEU A 18 11.56 2.12 10.02
C LEU A 18 10.76 1.98 8.71
N GLY A 19 11.41 2.10 7.56
CA GLY A 19 10.75 1.94 6.27
C GLY A 19 9.92 3.12 5.77
N TYR A 20 9.87 4.22 6.52
CA TYR A 20 9.27 5.50 6.13
C TYR A 20 10.33 6.53 5.78
N ASP A 21 9.98 7.48 4.94
CA ASP A 21 10.73 8.71 4.71
C ASP A 21 10.09 9.82 5.55
N PHE A 22 10.81 10.31 6.56
CA PHE A 22 10.40 11.41 7.43
C PHE A 22 10.84 12.73 6.82
N LYS A 23 9.95 13.70 6.76
CA LYS A 23 10.25 15.04 6.27
C LYS A 23 9.60 16.09 7.16
N VAL A 24 10.37 17.08 7.58
CA VAL A 24 9.84 18.28 8.25
C VAL A 24 9.41 19.28 7.19
N ILE A 25 8.21 19.80 7.31
CA ILE A 25 7.69 20.80 6.37
C ILE A 25 8.00 22.20 6.88
N HIS A 26 8.71 22.98 6.08
CA HIS A 26 9.02 24.39 6.31
C HIS A 26 8.18 25.27 5.37
N SER A 27 6.83 25.19 5.51
CA SER A 27 5.92 25.99 4.69
C SER A 27 5.97 27.46 5.10
N LYS A 28 6.03 28.36 4.10
CA LYS A 28 5.84 29.80 4.29
C LYS A 28 4.38 30.22 4.19
N ASN A 29 3.46 29.32 3.86
CA ASN A 29 2.05 29.62 3.70
C ASN A 29 1.43 30.06 5.04
N MET A 30 0.65 31.12 5.01
CA MET A 30 -0.08 31.65 6.13
C MET A 30 -1.58 31.35 5.99
N LYS A 31 -2.24 31.04 7.10
CA LYS A 31 -3.68 30.86 7.16
C LYS A 31 -4.24 31.74 8.28
N ARG A 32 -5.36 32.42 8.00
CA ARG A 32 -6.07 33.18 9.02
C ARG A 32 -6.80 32.22 9.97
N CYS A 33 -6.58 32.40 11.26
CA CYS A 33 -7.28 31.66 12.31
C CYS A 33 -8.67 32.29 12.59
N LYS A 34 -9.51 31.59 13.34
CA LYS A 34 -10.85 32.08 13.73
C LYS A 34 -10.82 33.38 14.54
N ASN A 35 -9.76 33.61 15.30
CA ASN A 35 -9.50 34.84 16.07
C ASN A 35 -8.88 35.98 15.25
N GLY A 36 -8.73 35.83 13.95
CA GLY A 36 -8.17 36.84 13.06
C GLY A 36 -6.66 36.77 12.85
N ASP A 37 -5.93 36.07 13.71
CA ASP A 37 -4.47 35.95 13.65
C ASP A 37 -4.01 35.15 12.42
N MET A 38 -2.83 35.52 11.90
CA MET A 38 -2.17 34.79 10.82
C MET A 38 -1.18 33.76 11.40
N LYS A 39 -1.42 32.48 11.13
CA LYS A 39 -0.50 31.41 11.53
C LYS A 39 0.09 30.70 10.32
N ARG A 40 1.36 30.31 10.44
CA ARG A 40 2.01 29.47 9.42
C ARG A 40 1.37 28.07 9.41
N VAL A 41 0.98 27.62 8.23
CA VAL A 41 0.41 26.28 8.03
C VAL A 41 1.52 25.27 7.87
N TRP A 42 1.45 24.16 8.62
CA TRP A 42 2.36 23.02 8.53
C TRP A 42 3.84 23.29 8.88
N TYR A 43 4.18 24.48 9.38
CA TYR A 43 5.56 24.79 9.75
C TYR A 43 6.02 23.93 10.93
N GLY A 44 7.17 23.27 10.76
CA GLY A 44 7.76 22.39 11.78
C GLY A 44 7.06 21.03 11.95
N LYS A 45 6.00 20.74 11.20
CA LYS A 45 5.33 19.43 11.27
C LYS A 45 6.15 18.36 10.55
N VAL A 46 6.24 17.20 11.18
CA VAL A 46 6.85 16.01 10.61
C VAL A 46 5.79 15.23 9.84
N PHE A 47 6.10 14.88 8.61
CA PHE A 47 5.27 14.04 7.77
C PHE A 47 5.98 12.75 7.43
N LEU A 48 5.20 11.66 7.37
CA LEU A 48 5.64 10.32 7.03
C LEU A 48 5.26 10.02 5.58
N TYR A 49 6.22 9.56 4.80
CA TYR A 49 5.99 9.14 3.42
C TYR A 49 6.37 7.69 3.22
N MET A 50 5.59 6.97 2.45
CA MET A 50 5.95 5.65 1.96
C MET A 50 6.92 5.79 0.78
N PRO A 51 8.14 5.20 0.88
CA PRO A 51 9.10 5.22 -0.23
C PRO A 51 8.56 4.43 -1.44
N LYS A 52 8.64 5.03 -2.64
CA LYS A 52 8.14 4.41 -3.88
C LYS A 52 8.79 3.05 -4.15
N GLU A 53 10.08 2.93 -3.95
CA GLU A 53 10.84 1.71 -4.21
C GLU A 53 10.40 0.53 -3.31
N LYS A 54 9.88 0.78 -2.12
CA LYS A 54 9.50 -0.28 -1.18
C LYS A 54 8.35 -1.15 -1.71
N TRP A 55 7.27 -0.55 -2.20
CA TRP A 55 6.15 -1.33 -2.70
C TRP A 55 6.44 -1.92 -4.09
N ILE A 56 7.25 -1.24 -4.92
CA ILE A 56 7.70 -1.77 -6.21
C ILE A 56 8.55 -3.02 -5.97
N LYS A 57 9.57 -2.91 -5.10
CA LYS A 57 10.45 -4.02 -4.75
C LYS A 57 9.65 -5.22 -4.23
N LYS A 58 8.71 -4.98 -3.32
CA LYS A 58 7.83 -6.02 -2.78
C LYS A 58 6.98 -6.73 -3.83
N ALA A 59 6.44 -5.96 -4.80
CA ALA A 59 5.67 -6.53 -5.90
C ALA A 59 6.55 -7.34 -6.89
N MET A 60 7.81 -6.92 -7.10
CA MET A 60 8.78 -7.65 -7.92
C MET A 60 9.24 -8.95 -7.25
N GLU A 61 9.61 -8.90 -5.97
CA GLU A 61 10.04 -10.06 -5.17
C GLU A 61 8.98 -11.17 -5.16
N ARG A 62 7.71 -10.79 -5.19
CA ARG A 62 6.57 -11.72 -5.26
C ARG A 62 6.22 -12.16 -6.68
N GLY A 63 6.97 -11.72 -7.68
CA GLY A 63 6.70 -12.02 -9.07
C GLY A 63 5.39 -11.43 -9.62
N ALA A 64 4.77 -10.48 -8.89
CA ALA A 64 3.51 -9.87 -9.31
C ALA A 64 3.67 -8.85 -10.44
N ILE A 65 4.85 -8.21 -10.53
CA ILE A 65 5.17 -7.24 -11.58
C ILE A 65 6.56 -7.48 -12.16
N GLN A 66 6.70 -7.08 -13.41
CA GLN A 66 7.99 -6.91 -14.09
C GLN A 66 8.17 -5.45 -14.44
N VAL A 67 9.32 -4.88 -14.10
CA VAL A 67 9.71 -3.53 -14.49
C VAL A 67 10.67 -3.63 -15.66
N LYS A 68 10.31 -3.02 -16.79
CA LYS A 68 11.19 -2.85 -17.95
C LYS A 68 11.46 -1.38 -18.14
N ARG A 69 12.70 -1.02 -18.46
CA ARG A 69 13.07 0.33 -18.83
C ARG A 69 13.03 0.44 -20.35
N ASN A 70 12.34 1.45 -20.87
CA ASN A 70 12.38 1.76 -22.29
C ASN A 70 13.75 2.37 -22.59
N ASN A 71 14.47 1.80 -23.55
CA ASN A 71 15.84 2.25 -23.89
C ASN A 71 15.85 3.64 -24.50
N ASP A 72 14.81 4.03 -25.27
CA ASP A 72 14.75 5.29 -25.98
C ASP A 72 14.36 6.46 -25.08
N THR A 73 13.40 6.23 -24.17
CA THR A 73 12.84 7.30 -23.33
C THR A 73 13.32 7.25 -21.88
N GLY A 74 14.06 6.22 -21.50
CA GLY A 74 14.48 5.96 -20.11
C GLY A 74 13.33 5.70 -19.12
N LYS A 75 12.08 5.68 -19.59
CA LYS A 75 10.89 5.52 -18.74
C LYS A 75 10.71 4.07 -18.30
N GLU A 76 10.38 3.89 -17.02
CA GLU A 76 10.00 2.58 -16.48
C GLU A 76 8.58 2.19 -16.93
N MET A 77 8.45 1.01 -17.49
CA MET A 77 7.18 0.38 -17.81
C MET A 77 6.93 -0.79 -16.87
N TRP A 78 5.83 -0.76 -16.16
CA TRP A 78 5.45 -1.80 -15.22
C TRP A 78 4.42 -2.72 -15.86
N ARG A 79 4.71 -4.02 -15.87
CA ARG A 79 3.82 -5.04 -16.43
C ARG A 79 3.39 -6.00 -15.33
N PRO A 80 2.08 -6.20 -15.10
CA PRO A 80 1.58 -7.22 -14.19
C PRO A 80 1.88 -8.60 -14.77
N MET A 81 2.45 -9.48 -13.96
CA MET A 81 2.82 -10.85 -14.33
C MET A 81 1.97 -11.88 -13.58
N PRO A 82 1.64 -13.03 -14.21
CA PRO A 82 0.99 -14.11 -13.49
C PRO A 82 1.97 -14.76 -12.50
N ARG A 83 1.51 -15.08 -11.31
CA ARG A 83 2.28 -15.78 -10.28
C ARG A 83 2.13 -17.28 -10.44
N LYS A 84 3.14 -17.91 -11.05
CA LYS A 84 3.14 -19.34 -11.35
C LYS A 84 3.15 -20.19 -10.08
N ASP A 85 3.78 -19.72 -9.03
CA ASP A 85 3.86 -20.35 -7.71
C ASP A 85 2.49 -20.57 -7.03
N LEU A 86 1.51 -19.77 -7.41
CA LEU A 86 0.15 -19.85 -6.85
C LEU A 86 -0.83 -20.67 -7.71
N MET A 87 -0.49 -21.02 -8.95
CA MET A 87 -1.44 -21.65 -9.88
C MET A 87 -1.94 -23.02 -9.41
N ASN A 88 -1.17 -23.73 -8.57
CA ASN A 88 -1.56 -25.05 -8.04
C ASN A 88 -2.49 -24.95 -6.81
N ARG A 89 -2.71 -23.75 -6.27
CA ARG A 89 -3.63 -23.53 -5.14
C ARG A 89 -5.07 -23.39 -5.63
N ASN A 90 -6.05 -23.52 -4.71
CA ASN A 90 -7.43 -23.23 -5.09
C ASN A 90 -7.64 -21.72 -5.34
N ASP A 91 -8.70 -21.36 -6.08
CA ASP A 91 -8.92 -19.97 -6.49
C ASP A 91 -9.13 -19.02 -5.31
N ALA A 92 -9.82 -19.48 -4.26
CA ALA A 92 -10.03 -18.67 -3.06
C ALA A 92 -8.73 -18.44 -2.29
N GLU A 93 -7.84 -19.44 -2.22
CA GLU A 93 -6.51 -19.28 -1.61
C GLU A 93 -5.63 -18.32 -2.40
N ILE A 94 -5.69 -18.36 -3.73
CA ILE A 94 -4.99 -17.39 -4.59
C ILE A 94 -5.44 -15.98 -4.21
N VAL A 95 -6.76 -15.71 -4.21
CA VAL A 95 -7.30 -14.38 -3.88
C VAL A 95 -6.97 -13.99 -2.44
N SER A 96 -7.08 -14.91 -1.48
CA SER A 96 -6.75 -14.67 -0.08
C SER A 96 -5.28 -14.29 0.11
N THR A 97 -4.35 -14.93 -0.62
CA THR A 97 -2.93 -14.59 -0.60
C THR A 97 -2.69 -13.15 -1.06
N PHE A 98 -3.28 -12.76 -2.21
CA PHE A 98 -3.17 -11.39 -2.69
C PHE A 98 -3.81 -10.37 -1.74
N ASN A 99 -4.96 -10.71 -1.13
CA ASN A 99 -5.61 -9.86 -0.13
C ASN A 99 -4.74 -9.62 1.10
N SER A 100 -4.12 -10.67 1.62
CA SER A 100 -3.22 -10.59 2.78
C SER A 100 -2.03 -9.70 2.49
N GLU A 101 -1.49 -9.77 1.28
CA GLU A 101 -0.38 -8.94 0.84
C GLU A 101 -0.76 -7.45 0.72
N ILE A 102 -1.95 -7.17 0.17
CA ILE A 102 -2.46 -5.80 0.04
C ILE A 102 -2.74 -5.21 1.42
N ARG A 103 -3.46 -5.96 2.27
CA ARG A 103 -3.78 -5.53 3.64
C ARG A 103 -2.54 -5.31 4.49
N GLY A 104 -1.56 -6.22 4.42
CA GLY A 104 -0.32 -6.09 5.15
C GLY A 104 0.47 -4.83 4.76
N LEU A 105 0.52 -4.52 3.46
CA LEU A 105 1.18 -3.31 2.98
C LEU A 105 0.40 -2.05 3.39
N TYR A 106 -0.93 -2.06 3.26
CA TYR A 106 -1.78 -0.95 3.66
C TYR A 106 -1.74 -0.71 5.17
N ASN A 107 -1.88 -1.73 5.99
CA ASN A 107 -1.83 -1.61 7.45
C ASN A 107 -0.51 -1.01 7.93
N TYR A 108 0.60 -1.37 7.26
CA TYR A 108 1.91 -0.81 7.57
C TYR A 108 2.01 0.68 7.18
N TYR A 109 1.48 1.08 6.01
CA TYR A 109 1.64 2.45 5.49
C TYR A 109 0.39 3.34 5.63
N ARG A 110 -0.63 2.91 6.35
CA ARG A 110 -1.91 3.65 6.46
C ARG A 110 -1.79 5.06 7.06
N ILE A 111 -0.72 5.33 7.83
CA ILE A 111 -0.44 6.65 8.41
C ILE A 111 0.38 7.56 7.48
N ALA A 112 0.89 7.05 6.37
CA ALA A 112 1.68 7.83 5.43
C ALA A 112 0.82 8.87 4.69
N GLU A 113 1.40 10.07 4.46
CA GLU A 113 0.72 11.13 3.69
C GLU A 113 0.39 10.70 2.26
N ASN A 114 1.26 9.89 1.67
CA ASN A 114 1.11 9.42 0.30
C ASN A 114 0.52 8.01 0.19
N VAL A 115 -0.27 7.56 1.18
CA VAL A 115 -0.89 6.23 1.17
C VAL A 115 -1.71 5.97 -0.10
N GLY A 116 -2.30 7.01 -0.70
CA GLY A 116 -2.99 6.93 -1.99
C GLY A 116 -2.13 6.39 -3.13
N ALA A 117 -0.79 6.43 -3.04
CA ALA A 117 0.09 5.80 -4.02
C ALA A 117 -0.10 4.27 -4.09
N LEU A 118 -0.67 3.65 -3.05
CA LEU A 118 -1.03 2.22 -3.05
C LEU A 118 -2.09 1.85 -4.10
N HIS A 119 -2.86 2.81 -4.63
CA HIS A 119 -3.78 2.53 -5.75
C HIS A 119 -3.02 2.03 -6.99
N LYS A 120 -1.79 2.52 -7.24
CA LYS A 120 -0.95 2.03 -8.34
C LYS A 120 -0.48 0.59 -8.09
N TYR A 121 -0.05 0.30 -6.86
CA TYR A 121 0.30 -1.06 -6.44
C TYR A 121 -0.89 -2.01 -6.59
N TYR A 122 -2.05 -1.63 -6.06
CA TYR A 122 -3.30 -2.40 -6.13
C TYR A 122 -3.70 -2.72 -7.58
N TYR A 123 -3.63 -1.72 -8.47
CA TYR A 123 -3.93 -1.92 -9.89
C TYR A 123 -3.06 -3.02 -10.49
N MET A 124 -1.75 -2.96 -10.28
CA MET A 124 -0.81 -3.95 -10.80
C MET A 124 -1.04 -5.33 -10.20
N VAL A 125 -1.22 -5.41 -8.90
CA VAL A 125 -1.44 -6.66 -8.17
C VAL A 125 -2.79 -7.28 -8.55
N ARG A 126 -3.84 -6.49 -8.74
CA ARG A 126 -5.14 -6.95 -9.24
C ARG A 126 -5.02 -7.61 -10.62
N TYR A 127 -4.28 -6.99 -11.54
CA TYR A 127 -4.06 -7.58 -12.86
C TYR A 127 -3.16 -8.81 -12.81
N SER A 128 -2.17 -8.84 -11.93
CA SER A 128 -1.35 -10.03 -11.66
C SER A 128 -2.22 -11.20 -11.19
N MET A 129 -3.11 -10.97 -10.23
CA MET A 129 -4.06 -11.97 -9.73
C MET A 129 -4.98 -12.48 -10.83
N LEU A 130 -5.58 -11.58 -11.63
CA LEU A 130 -6.43 -11.97 -12.75
C LEU A 130 -5.68 -12.80 -13.80
N LYS A 131 -4.42 -12.46 -14.10
CA LYS A 131 -3.56 -13.24 -14.99
C LYS A 131 -3.18 -14.59 -14.40
N THR A 132 -3.00 -14.68 -13.08
CA THR A 132 -2.75 -15.95 -12.39
C THR A 132 -3.93 -16.89 -12.52
N LEU A 133 -5.15 -16.40 -12.25
CA LEU A 133 -6.39 -17.18 -12.45
C LEU A 133 -6.59 -17.55 -13.92
N ALA A 134 -6.36 -16.62 -14.84
CA ALA A 134 -6.47 -16.89 -16.27
C ALA A 134 -5.50 -17.98 -16.73
N GLY A 135 -4.25 -17.94 -16.27
CA GLY A 135 -3.26 -18.98 -16.56
C GLY A 135 -3.64 -20.33 -15.98
N LYS A 136 -4.11 -20.37 -14.74
CA LYS A 136 -4.62 -21.60 -14.10
C LYS A 136 -5.76 -22.23 -14.88
N HIS A 137 -6.74 -21.43 -15.28
CA HIS A 137 -7.94 -21.91 -16.02
C HIS A 137 -7.74 -21.98 -17.54
N ARG A 138 -6.52 -21.84 -18.04
CA ARG A 138 -6.20 -21.84 -19.48
C ARG A 138 -7.15 -20.93 -20.29
N SER A 139 -7.43 -19.75 -19.76
CA SER A 139 -8.36 -18.77 -20.30
C SER A 139 -7.75 -17.36 -20.34
N ASN A 140 -8.53 -16.36 -20.65
CA ASN A 140 -8.08 -14.98 -20.65
C ASN A 140 -8.71 -14.18 -19.50
N VAL A 141 -8.12 -13.01 -19.21
CA VAL A 141 -8.55 -12.11 -18.13
C VAL A 141 -10.01 -11.66 -18.27
N SER A 142 -10.50 -11.51 -19.51
CA SER A 142 -11.90 -11.10 -19.76
C SER A 142 -12.88 -12.17 -19.34
N VAL A 143 -12.56 -13.45 -19.60
CA VAL A 143 -13.38 -14.59 -19.17
C VAL A 143 -13.40 -14.70 -17.65
N ILE A 144 -12.24 -14.56 -16.98
CA ILE A 144 -12.17 -14.57 -15.50
C ILE A 144 -13.00 -13.43 -14.91
N LYS A 145 -12.91 -12.22 -15.48
CA LYS A 145 -13.76 -11.10 -15.04
C LYS A 145 -15.25 -11.42 -15.21
N LYS A 146 -15.68 -11.92 -16.37
CA LYS A 146 -17.09 -12.28 -16.60
C LYS A 146 -17.59 -13.36 -15.62
N ARG A 147 -16.74 -14.33 -15.28
CA ARG A 147 -17.08 -15.44 -14.39
C ARG A 147 -17.24 -15.01 -12.92
N TYR A 148 -16.37 -14.15 -12.43
CA TYR A 148 -16.23 -13.87 -10.99
C TYR A 148 -16.56 -12.42 -10.58
N MET A 149 -16.80 -11.51 -11.54
CA MET A 149 -17.15 -10.14 -11.23
C MET A 149 -18.64 -9.99 -10.96
N VAL A 150 -18.98 -9.58 -9.74
CA VAL A 150 -20.37 -9.29 -9.32
C VAL A 150 -20.39 -7.88 -8.75
N ASN A 151 -21.18 -6.99 -9.31
CA ASN A 151 -21.29 -5.58 -8.86
C ASN A 151 -19.93 -4.87 -8.71
N GLY A 152 -19.00 -5.08 -9.64
CA GLY A 152 -17.67 -4.48 -9.63
C GLY A 152 -16.65 -5.12 -8.68
N VAL A 153 -17.08 -6.05 -7.82
CA VAL A 153 -16.22 -6.80 -6.89
C VAL A 153 -15.98 -8.21 -7.42
N LEU A 154 -14.74 -8.67 -7.36
CA LEU A 154 -14.40 -10.03 -7.75
C LEU A 154 -14.64 -10.97 -6.57
N ARG A 155 -15.53 -11.96 -6.76
CA ARG A 155 -16.00 -12.91 -5.76
C ARG A 155 -15.75 -14.33 -6.21
N ILE A 156 -14.89 -15.07 -5.51
CA ILE A 156 -14.58 -16.46 -5.79
C ILE A 156 -15.39 -17.35 -4.83
N PRO A 157 -16.26 -18.22 -5.33
CA PRO A 157 -16.98 -19.17 -4.46
C PRO A 157 -16.02 -20.27 -3.97
N TYR A 158 -16.20 -20.70 -2.74
CA TYR A 158 -15.54 -21.86 -2.14
C TYR A 158 -16.48 -22.59 -1.19
N GLU A 159 -16.31 -23.89 -1.09
CA GLU A 159 -17.13 -24.74 -0.23
C GLU A 159 -16.52 -24.85 1.17
N THR A 160 -17.36 -24.82 2.19
CA THR A 160 -16.99 -25.06 3.58
C THR A 160 -17.95 -26.07 4.19
N THR A 161 -17.60 -26.66 5.34
CA THR A 161 -18.49 -27.55 6.10
C THR A 161 -19.85 -26.92 6.45
N LYS A 162 -19.92 -25.58 6.47
CA LYS A 162 -21.13 -24.79 6.76
C LYS A 162 -21.83 -24.27 5.48
N GLY A 163 -21.45 -24.78 4.30
CA GLY A 163 -22.00 -24.39 3.01
C GLY A 163 -21.08 -23.48 2.19
N ARG A 164 -21.63 -22.96 1.10
CA ARG A 164 -20.93 -22.15 0.11
C ARG A 164 -20.64 -20.75 0.65
N LYS A 165 -19.38 -20.31 0.55
CA LYS A 165 -18.91 -18.97 0.91
C LYS A 165 -18.20 -18.30 -0.28
N TYR A 166 -17.94 -17.01 -0.15
CA TYR A 166 -17.26 -16.21 -1.17
C TYR A 166 -16.01 -15.55 -0.60
N CYS A 167 -14.90 -15.67 -1.32
CA CYS A 167 -13.69 -14.90 -1.06
C CYS A 167 -13.70 -13.67 -1.99
N GLU A 168 -13.87 -12.48 -1.42
CA GLU A 168 -13.87 -11.24 -2.16
C GLU A 168 -12.45 -10.70 -2.28
N PHE A 169 -12.09 -10.20 -3.47
CA PHE A 169 -10.85 -9.48 -3.64
C PHE A 169 -10.95 -8.10 -3.00
N TYR A 170 -9.86 -7.66 -2.35
CA TYR A 170 -9.79 -6.40 -1.62
C TYR A 170 -10.35 -5.22 -2.42
N HIS A 171 -11.24 -4.44 -1.82
CA HIS A 171 -11.93 -3.30 -2.44
C HIS A 171 -12.18 -2.11 -1.50
N ASP A 172 -11.66 -2.15 -0.25
CA ASP A 172 -11.92 -1.13 0.77
C ASP A 172 -11.24 0.22 0.48
N GLY A 173 -10.33 0.25 -0.52
CA GLY A 173 -9.56 1.45 -0.86
C GLY A 173 -8.41 1.74 0.10
N PHE A 174 -7.77 2.91 -0.07
CA PHE A 174 -6.59 3.32 0.72
C PHE A 174 -6.80 4.74 1.23
N LYS A 175 -7.29 4.86 2.45
CA LYS A 175 -7.45 6.14 3.14
C LYS A 175 -6.34 6.32 4.17
N LYS A 176 -5.81 7.54 4.29
CA LYS A 176 -4.90 7.85 5.38
C LYS A 176 -5.67 7.72 6.71
N HIS A 177 -5.11 6.94 7.62
CA HIS A 177 -5.53 6.99 9.01
C HIS A 177 -4.79 8.16 9.67
N SER A 178 -5.53 9.15 10.14
CA SER A 178 -5.09 9.98 11.24
C SER A 178 -5.33 9.13 12.48
N ASP A 179 -4.34 8.35 12.90
CA ASP A 179 -4.34 7.92 14.28
C ASP A 179 -4.31 9.22 15.07
N GLY A 180 -5.45 9.64 15.61
CA GLY A 180 -5.44 10.57 16.69
C GLY A 180 -4.40 10.01 17.67
N TYR A 181 -3.54 10.84 18.19
CA TYR A 181 -2.79 10.46 19.39
C TYR A 181 -3.87 9.97 20.36
N ASP A 182 -4.08 8.67 20.40
CA ASP A 182 -4.80 8.08 21.51
C ASP A 182 -3.97 8.48 22.71
N ASN A 183 -4.57 9.22 23.62
CA ASN A 183 -3.98 9.71 24.86
C ASN A 183 -3.55 8.57 25.81
N VAL A 184 -3.45 7.36 25.32
CA VAL A 184 -2.98 6.19 26.07
C VAL A 184 -1.57 6.41 26.63
N ALA A 185 -0.70 7.12 25.91
CA ALA A 185 0.60 7.50 26.44
C ALA A 185 0.48 8.54 27.59
N ASP A 186 -0.49 9.45 27.51
CA ASP A 186 -0.77 10.41 28.58
C ASP A 186 -1.45 9.76 29.79
N GLU A 187 -2.24 8.72 29.60
CA GLU A 187 -2.84 7.95 30.70
C GLU A 187 -1.80 7.11 31.44
N ILE A 188 -0.84 6.51 30.74
CA ILE A 188 0.28 5.79 31.40
C ILE A 188 1.16 6.76 32.19
N GLY A 189 1.40 7.97 31.67
CA GLY A 189 2.16 9.01 32.40
C GLY A 189 1.46 9.53 33.65
N ARG A 190 0.13 9.55 33.70
CA ARG A 190 -0.68 9.98 34.84
C ARG A 190 -0.85 8.93 35.94
N ALA A 191 -0.66 7.65 35.61
CA ALA A 191 -0.76 6.55 36.57
C ALA A 191 0.47 6.41 37.50
N HIS A 192 1.52 7.20 37.30
CA HIS A 192 2.78 7.16 38.06
C HIS A 192 3.12 8.46 38.80
N VAL A 193 2.13 9.33 39.03
CA VAL A 193 2.30 10.52 39.91
C VAL A 193 1.48 10.37 41.17
#